data_796926ce0d9480eab0149e5ae7885fae
#
_entry.id   796926ce0d9480eab0149e5ae7885fae
#
_cell.length_a   1.000
_cell.length_b   1.000
_cell.length_c   1.000
_cell.angle_alpha   90.00
_cell.angle_beta   90.00
_cell.angle_gamma   90.00
#
_symmetry.space_group_name_H-M   'P 1'
#
loop_
_entity.id
_entity.type
_entity.pdbx_description
1 polymer ?
#
loop_
_entity_poly.entity_id
_entity_poly.type
_entity_poly.pdbx_seq_one_letter_code
_entity_poly.pdbx_strand_id
1 'polypeptide(L)'
;MKQFVLKLYIAGRTQRTEQAISSLKEICEKDLASAYELSVIDVLERPQLAENEKILATPTLVRELPPPLRRVVGDLSNRERVLVGLDLAVRDTFDQEKN
;
A
#
# COMPACT_ATOMS: atom_id res chain seq x y z
N MET A 1 5.22 -11.59 -14.60
CA MET A 1 6.04 -11.25 -13.44
C MET A 1 5.44 -10.08 -12.69
N LYS A 2 5.35 -10.18 -11.38
CA LYS A 2 4.83 -9.09 -10.55
C LYS A 2 5.93 -8.06 -10.32
N GLN A 3 5.67 -6.81 -10.66
CA GLN A 3 6.63 -5.74 -10.47
C GLN A 3 6.53 -5.09 -9.11
N PHE A 4 5.32 -5.11 -8.54
CA PHE A 4 5.06 -4.49 -7.25
C PHE A 4 4.53 -5.52 -6.29
N VAL A 5 5.13 -5.59 -5.10
CA VAL A 5 4.65 -6.46 -4.05
C VAL A 5 4.26 -5.56 -2.88
N LEU A 6 2.98 -5.58 -2.57
CA LEU A 6 2.39 -4.71 -1.55
C LEU A 6 1.76 -5.55 -0.45
N LYS A 7 1.89 -5.08 0.78
CA LYS A 7 1.26 -5.71 1.93
C LYS A 7 0.49 -4.66 2.70
N LEU A 8 -0.77 -4.94 2.95
CA LEU A 8 -1.64 -4.06 3.71
C LEU A 8 -1.91 -4.71 5.06
N TYR A 9 -1.50 -4.03 6.12
CA TYR A 9 -1.70 -4.51 7.49
C TYR A 9 -2.92 -3.81 8.08
N ILE A 10 -3.88 -4.58 8.54
CA ILE A 10 -5.12 -4.07 9.14
C ILE A 10 -5.32 -4.71 10.51
N ALA A 11 -6.17 -4.11 11.31
CA ALA A 11 -6.53 -4.66 12.62
C ALA A 11 -8.02 -4.97 12.60
N GLY A 12 -8.34 -6.21 12.20
CA GLY A 12 -9.71 -6.65 12.10
C GLY A 12 -10.39 -6.17 10.83
N ARG A 13 -11.43 -6.90 10.42
CA ARG A 13 -12.17 -6.54 9.22
C ARG A 13 -13.42 -5.78 9.62
N THR A 14 -13.39 -4.48 9.39
CA THR A 14 -14.52 -3.59 9.62
C THR A 14 -14.91 -2.98 8.28
N GLN A 15 -16.04 -2.25 8.28
CA GLN A 15 -16.45 -1.55 7.09
C GLN A 15 -15.36 -0.58 6.61
N ARG A 16 -14.70 0.05 7.56
CA ARG A 16 -13.63 0.98 7.26
C ARG A 16 -12.45 0.30 6.58
N THR A 17 -12.05 -0.86 7.09
CA THR A 17 -10.92 -1.58 6.48
C THR A 17 -11.31 -2.15 5.13
N GLU A 18 -12.56 -2.58 4.95
CA GLU A 18 -13.00 -3.06 3.65
C GLU A 18 -12.98 -1.93 2.61
N GLN A 19 -13.34 -0.72 3.03
CA GLN A 19 -13.25 0.43 2.13
C GLN A 19 -11.81 0.75 1.77
N ALA A 20 -10.91 0.64 2.74
CA ALA A 20 -9.50 0.86 2.49
C ALA A 20 -8.95 -0.14 1.49
N ILE A 21 -9.35 -1.40 1.63
CA ILE A 21 -8.93 -2.46 0.71
C ILE A 21 -9.45 -2.17 -0.70
N SER A 22 -10.73 -1.79 -0.81
CA SER A 22 -11.32 -1.49 -2.11
C SER A 22 -10.64 -0.32 -2.78
N SER A 23 -10.40 0.74 -2.02
CA SER A 23 -9.73 1.92 -2.57
C SER A 23 -8.33 1.59 -3.05
N LEU A 24 -7.62 0.78 -2.28
CA LEU A 24 -6.27 0.40 -2.64
C LEU A 24 -6.24 -0.46 -3.88
N LYS A 25 -7.18 -1.39 -4.00
CA LYS A 25 -7.26 -2.24 -5.19
C LYS A 25 -7.52 -1.39 -6.43
N GLU A 26 -8.38 -0.40 -6.30
CA GLU A 26 -8.68 0.49 -7.41
C GLU A 26 -7.44 1.24 -7.85
N ILE A 27 -6.68 1.75 -6.89
CA ILE A 27 -5.43 2.45 -7.18
C ILE A 27 -4.46 1.52 -7.90
N CYS A 28 -4.33 0.30 -7.42
CA CYS A 28 -3.42 -0.66 -8.02
C CYS A 28 -3.82 -1.00 -9.45
N GLU A 29 -5.12 -1.19 -9.68
CA GLU A 29 -5.57 -1.52 -11.03
C GLU A 29 -5.34 -0.38 -12.00
N LYS A 30 -5.53 0.84 -11.56
CA LYS A 30 -5.38 2.00 -12.43
C LYS A 30 -3.92 2.41 -12.62
N ASP A 31 -3.16 2.39 -11.54
CA ASP A 31 -1.84 2.98 -11.55
C ASP A 31 -0.72 1.96 -11.71
N LEU A 32 -0.97 0.70 -11.43
CA LEU A 32 0.04 -0.34 -11.58
C LEU A 32 -0.28 -1.32 -12.70
N ALA A 33 -1.37 -1.06 -13.42
CA ALA A 33 -1.76 -1.84 -14.60
C ALA A 33 -1.74 -3.34 -14.34
N SER A 34 -2.21 -3.76 -13.19
CA SER A 34 -2.30 -5.17 -12.78
C SER A 34 -0.94 -5.84 -12.62
N ALA A 35 0.15 -5.10 -12.65
CA ALA A 35 1.48 -5.66 -12.45
C ALA A 35 1.84 -5.60 -10.96
N TYR A 36 0.96 -6.13 -10.12
CA TYR A 36 1.14 -6.05 -8.68
C TYR A 36 0.62 -7.31 -7.99
N GLU A 37 1.10 -7.51 -6.78
CA GLU A 37 0.61 -8.53 -5.88
C GLU A 37 0.29 -7.83 -4.56
N LEU A 38 -0.94 -7.96 -4.10
CA LEU A 38 -1.40 -7.32 -2.87
C LEU A 38 -1.83 -8.39 -1.88
N SER A 39 -1.21 -8.39 -0.70
CA SER A 39 -1.59 -9.27 0.40
C SER A 39 -2.19 -8.43 1.51
N VAL A 40 -3.29 -8.89 2.07
CA VAL A 40 -3.94 -8.23 3.21
C VAL A 40 -3.68 -9.07 4.44
N ILE A 41 -3.07 -8.46 5.46
CA ILE A 41 -2.68 -9.17 6.67
C ILE A 41 -3.39 -8.54 7.86
N ASP A 42 -4.18 -9.37 8.56
CA ASP A 42 -4.86 -8.92 9.77
C ASP A 42 -3.92 -9.17 10.95
N VAL A 43 -3.46 -8.08 11.58
CA VAL A 43 -2.48 -8.20 12.65
C VAL A 43 -3.06 -8.85 13.90
N LEU A 44 -4.38 -8.88 14.02
CA LEU A 44 -5.03 -9.59 15.13
C LEU A 44 -4.95 -11.09 14.95
N GLU A 45 -4.92 -11.56 13.70
CA GLU A 45 -4.77 -12.98 13.40
C GLU A 45 -3.31 -13.39 13.26
N ARG A 46 -2.46 -12.44 12.90
CA ARG A 46 -1.05 -12.69 12.67
C ARG A 46 -0.18 -11.70 13.40
N PRO A 47 -0.24 -11.69 14.74
CA PRO A 47 0.53 -10.69 15.51
C PRO A 47 2.04 -10.82 15.35
N GLN A 48 2.51 -12.04 15.07
CA GLN A 48 3.95 -12.23 14.89
C GLN A 48 4.46 -11.53 13.64
N LEU A 49 3.66 -11.52 12.58
CA LEU A 49 4.05 -10.82 11.37
C LEU A 49 4.12 -9.32 11.60
N ALA A 50 3.15 -8.79 12.34
CA ALA A 50 3.16 -7.36 12.65
C ALA A 50 4.39 -6.99 13.46
N GLU A 51 4.75 -7.84 14.42
CA GLU A 51 5.91 -7.58 15.25
C GLU A 51 7.20 -7.66 14.44
N ASN A 52 7.32 -8.68 13.59
CA ASN A 52 8.50 -8.85 12.76
C ASN A 52 8.71 -7.68 11.81
N GLU A 53 7.62 -7.13 11.29
CA GLU A 53 7.69 -6.02 10.35
C GLU A 53 7.60 -4.67 11.05
N LYS A 54 7.53 -4.66 12.36
CA LYS A 54 7.46 -3.45 13.18
C LYS A 54 6.30 -2.55 12.76
N ILE A 55 5.13 -3.17 12.66
CA ILE A 55 3.91 -2.44 12.34
C ILE A 55 3.38 -1.84 13.63
N LEU A 56 3.48 -0.53 13.76
CA LEU A 56 3.11 0.17 14.99
C LEU A 56 1.70 0.74 14.96
N ALA A 57 1.11 0.84 13.79
CA ALA A 57 -0.22 1.39 13.63
C ALA A 57 -0.89 0.74 12.44
N THR A 58 -2.21 0.76 12.39
CA THR A 58 -2.97 0.25 11.26
C THR A 58 -3.98 1.28 10.83
N PRO A 59 -4.32 1.32 9.54
CA PRO A 59 -3.74 0.52 8.48
C PRO A 59 -2.34 1.00 8.10
N THR A 60 -1.50 0.07 7.69
CA THR A 60 -0.18 0.39 7.16
C THR A 60 0.00 -0.36 5.85
N LEU A 61 0.36 0.38 4.82
CA LEU A 61 0.61 -0.20 3.50
C LEU A 61 2.12 -0.20 3.27
N VAL A 62 2.66 -1.36 2.90
CA VAL A 62 4.09 -1.51 2.68
C VAL A 62 4.33 -1.92 1.24
N ARG A 63 5.22 -1.20 0.56
CA ARG A 63 5.72 -1.64 -0.74
C ARG A 63 7.03 -2.36 -0.50
N GLU A 64 7.03 -3.67 -0.70
CA GLU A 64 8.24 -4.47 -0.51
C GLU A 64 9.10 -4.50 -1.76
N LEU A 65 8.46 -4.55 -2.91
CA LEU A 65 9.16 -4.54 -4.18
C LEU A 65 8.49 -3.55 -5.11
N PRO A 66 9.24 -2.85 -5.94
CA PRO A 66 10.70 -2.85 -5.98
C PRO A 66 11.28 -2.10 -4.78
N PRO A 67 12.54 -2.42 -4.44
CA PRO A 67 13.19 -1.67 -3.36
C PRO A 67 13.46 -0.23 -3.78
N PRO A 68 13.63 0.68 -2.85
CA PRO A 68 13.63 0.48 -1.40
C PRO A 68 12.22 0.30 -0.85
N LEU A 69 12.14 -0.29 0.35
CA LEU A 69 10.87 -0.46 1.03
C LEU A 69 10.26 0.88 1.37
N ARG A 70 8.93 1.01 1.16
CA ARG A 70 8.20 2.23 1.45
C ARG A 70 6.97 1.89 2.27
N ARG A 71 6.57 2.80 3.13
CA ARG A 71 5.40 2.61 3.99
C ARG A 71 4.50 3.82 3.94
N VAL A 72 3.19 3.55 3.99
CA VAL A 72 2.18 4.59 4.14
C VAL A 72 1.32 4.18 5.32
N VAL A 73 1.23 5.05 6.31
CA VAL A 73 0.48 4.77 7.53
C VAL A 73 -0.72 5.71 7.60
N GLY A 74 -1.86 5.15 7.98
CA GLY A 74 -3.05 5.94 8.24
C GLY A 74 -4.06 5.87 7.12
N ASP A 75 -4.67 7.01 6.80
CA ASP A 75 -5.76 7.07 5.85
C ASP A 75 -5.32 6.73 4.43
N LEU A 76 -5.82 5.62 3.91
CA LEU A 76 -5.49 5.16 2.56
C LEU A 76 -6.56 5.51 1.53
N SER A 77 -7.52 6.34 1.91
CA SER A 77 -8.57 6.76 0.97
C SER A 77 -8.10 7.86 0.03
N ASN A 78 -7.02 8.54 0.37
CA ASN A 78 -6.47 9.60 -0.47
C ASN A 78 -5.49 9.00 -1.46
N ARG A 79 -5.94 8.91 -2.72
CA ARG A 79 -5.14 8.29 -3.78
C ARG A 79 -3.77 8.95 -3.94
N GLU A 80 -3.76 10.27 -3.98
CA GLU A 80 -2.52 10.99 -4.21
C GLU A 80 -1.52 10.74 -3.09
N ARG A 81 -2.00 10.74 -1.86
CA ARG A 81 -1.13 10.50 -0.71
C ARG A 81 -0.52 9.10 -0.76
N VAL A 82 -1.33 8.11 -1.18
CA VAL A 82 -0.85 6.74 -1.29
C VAL A 82 0.23 6.65 -2.38
N LEU A 83 -0.03 7.25 -3.53
CA LEU A 83 0.92 7.20 -4.63
C LEU A 83 2.23 7.89 -4.28
N VAL A 84 2.15 9.04 -3.64
CA VAL A 84 3.35 9.75 -3.22
C VAL A 84 4.11 8.95 -2.17
N GLY A 85 3.38 8.39 -1.20
CA GLY A 85 4.01 7.60 -0.14
C GLY A 85 4.70 6.36 -0.66
N LEU A 86 4.17 5.76 -1.70
CA LEU A 86 4.76 4.59 -2.33
C LEU A 86 5.77 4.97 -3.42
N ASP A 87 5.98 6.27 -3.61
CA ASP A 87 6.93 6.77 -4.60
C ASP A 87 6.52 6.40 -6.03
N LEU A 88 5.24 6.45 -6.30
CA LEU A 88 4.73 6.13 -7.63
C LEU A 88 4.37 7.37 -8.42
N ALA A 89 3.58 8.26 -7.84
CA ALA A 89 3.13 9.46 -8.54
C ALA A 89 4.23 10.50 -8.70
N VAL A 90 5.16 10.53 -7.75
CA VAL A 90 6.25 11.51 -7.78
C VAL A 90 7.07 11.34 -9.06
N ARG A 91 7.34 10.08 -9.43
CA ARG A 91 8.14 9.82 -10.61
C ARG A 91 7.47 10.33 -11.89
N ASP A 92 6.18 10.05 -12.03
CA ASP A 92 5.44 10.47 -13.21
C ASP A 92 5.34 11.99 -13.29
N THR A 93 5.03 12.62 -12.16
CA THR A 93 4.93 14.06 -12.12
C THR A 93 6.26 14.72 -12.45
N PHE A 94 7.31 14.16 -11.92
CA PHE A 94 8.64 14.68 -12.14
C PHE A 94 9.04 14.60 -13.60
N ASP A 95 8.75 13.48 -14.23
CA ASP A 95 9.06 13.29 -15.64
C ASP A 95 8.32 14.30 -16.50
N GLN A 96 7.07 14.58 -16.16
CA GLN A 96 6.28 15.54 -16.92
C GLN A 96 6.81 16.95 -16.78
N GLU A 97 7.29 17.28 -15.61
CA GLU A 97 7.80 18.63 -15.38
C GLU A 97 9.12 18.88 -16.11
N LYS A 98 9.85 17.85 -16.36
CA LYS A 98 11.11 18.01 -17.06
C LYS A 98 10.94 18.33 -18.52
N ASN A 99 9.79 18.04 -19.04
CA ASN A 99 9.53 18.36 -20.43
C ASN A 99 9.09 19.80 -20.57
#